data_6f4ddcddf6df50aa907f3dd6c6428977
#
_entry.id   6f4ddcddf6df50aa907f3dd6c6428977
#
_cell.length_a   1.000
_cell.length_b   1.000
_cell.length_c   1.000
_cell.angle_alpha   90.00
_cell.angle_beta   90.00
_cell.angle_gamma   90.00
#
_symmetry.space_group_name_H-M   'P 1'
#
loop_
_entity.id
_entity.type
_entity.pdbx_description
1 polymer ?
#
loop_
_entity_poly.entity_id
_entity_poly.type
_entity_poly.pdbx_seq_one_letter_code
_entity_poly.pdbx_strand_id
1 'polypeptide(L)'
;VVRLIGRAVNGRTPDGGINEPMLVDINGTKQWINIYGHDKDNPVLLYLHGGPGSATSHLDYAFTRKWSDVYTVVTWDQRNCGKSYDTSKTDTITADIMMQDGKEMTEYLLDYMNKDKITLMGHSWGSLFGANLALEYPEYYDAFIGTGQFIDYTENEQRLYEAAQKWSEGDEEGKELLAKWSPNGADTVDALMARNEIMDRYGYGMMKDGTDYNIYTTILFNPNYTIKDFIGYVK
;
A
#
# COMPACT_ATOMS: atom_id res chain seq x y z
N VAL A 1 -25.15 9.67 8.30
CA VAL A 1 -24.79 9.88 9.71
C VAL A 1 -23.38 9.34 9.99
N VAL A 2 -23.09 8.05 9.79
CA VAL A 2 -21.78 7.41 10.11
C VAL A 2 -20.59 8.14 9.46
N ARG A 3 -20.70 8.54 8.19
CA ARG A 3 -19.67 9.29 7.48
C ARG A 3 -19.45 10.71 8.01
N LEU A 4 -20.50 11.36 8.47
CA LEU A 4 -20.38 12.68 9.12
C LEU A 4 -19.60 12.55 10.43
N ILE A 5 -19.88 11.49 11.20
CA ILE A 5 -19.11 11.16 12.41
C ILE A 5 -17.64 10.85 12.04
N GLY A 6 -17.41 10.00 11.03
CA GLY A 6 -16.07 9.69 10.55
C GLY A 6 -15.27 10.94 10.17
N ARG A 7 -15.88 11.86 9.42
CA ARG A 7 -15.27 13.16 9.09
C ARG A 7 -15.01 14.02 10.31
N ALA A 8 -15.98 14.10 11.23
CA ALA A 8 -15.84 14.92 12.43
C ALA A 8 -14.77 14.40 13.39
N VAL A 9 -14.57 13.09 13.47
CA VAL A 9 -13.61 12.45 14.36
C VAL A 9 -12.24 12.25 13.68
N ASN A 10 -12.28 11.67 12.49
CA ASN A 10 -11.06 11.26 11.77
C ASN A 10 -10.58 12.28 10.70
N GLY A 11 -11.37 13.31 10.38
CA GLY A 11 -11.01 14.34 9.41
C GLY A 11 -10.40 15.59 10.02
N ARG A 12 -10.16 15.62 11.34
CA ARG A 12 -9.59 16.80 11.99
C ARG A 12 -8.10 16.94 11.72
N THR A 13 -7.69 18.17 11.48
CA THR A 13 -6.28 18.51 11.50
C THR A 13 -5.82 18.61 12.95
N PRO A 14 -4.71 17.97 13.35
CA PRO A 14 -4.14 18.15 14.68
C PRO A 14 -3.73 19.60 14.94
N ASP A 15 -3.78 20.04 16.18
CA ASP A 15 -3.33 21.39 16.56
C ASP A 15 -1.83 21.53 16.25
N GLY A 16 -1.47 22.51 15.43
CA GLY A 16 -0.09 22.71 14.95
C GLY A 16 0.36 21.73 13.84
N GLY A 17 -0.48 20.76 13.50
CA GLY A 17 -0.20 19.72 12.52
C GLY A 17 -0.75 20.00 11.12
N ILE A 18 -0.82 18.93 10.32
CA ILE A 18 -1.26 18.95 8.93
C ILE A 18 -2.24 17.79 8.66
N ASN A 19 -3.25 18.04 7.82
CA ASN A 19 -4.15 17.01 7.27
C ASN A 19 -4.65 17.47 5.90
N GLU A 20 -3.96 17.08 4.84
CA GLU A 20 -4.17 17.57 3.48
C GLU A 20 -4.37 16.41 2.48
N PRO A 21 -5.64 15.99 2.29
CA PRO A 21 -6.00 15.06 1.24
C PRO A 21 -6.13 15.80 -0.10
N MET A 22 -5.36 15.42 -1.12
CA MET A 22 -5.35 16.10 -2.41
C MET A 22 -5.01 15.18 -3.60
N LEU A 23 -5.34 15.66 -4.80
CA LEU A 23 -4.81 15.12 -6.07
C LEU A 23 -3.67 16.01 -6.54
N VAL A 24 -2.54 15.40 -6.87
CA VAL A 24 -1.34 16.06 -7.40
C VAL A 24 -1.04 15.56 -8.81
N ASP A 25 -0.45 16.42 -9.64
CA ASP A 25 -0.05 16.03 -11.00
C ASP A 25 1.34 15.38 -10.93
N ILE A 26 1.41 14.08 -11.22
CA ILE A 26 2.63 13.28 -11.21
C ILE A 26 2.74 12.55 -12.54
N ASN A 27 3.80 12.80 -13.28
CA ASN A 27 4.11 12.13 -14.55
C ASN A 27 2.91 12.01 -15.48
N GLY A 28 2.23 13.15 -15.70
CA GLY A 28 1.09 13.29 -16.62
C GLY A 28 -0.22 12.67 -16.16
N THR A 29 -0.35 12.27 -14.88
CA THR A 29 -1.60 11.79 -14.28
C THR A 29 -1.86 12.47 -12.95
N LYS A 30 -3.15 12.53 -12.57
CA LYS A 30 -3.53 12.98 -11.23
C LYS A 30 -3.48 11.81 -10.27
N GLN A 31 -2.65 11.94 -9.24
CA GLN A 31 -2.48 10.89 -8.24
C GLN A 31 -2.86 11.42 -6.86
N TRP A 32 -3.52 10.57 -6.08
CA TRP A 32 -4.04 10.92 -4.77
C TRP A 32 -3.00 10.73 -3.69
N ILE A 33 -2.86 11.76 -2.85
CA ILE A 33 -2.09 11.66 -1.61
C ILE A 33 -2.92 12.17 -0.44
N ASN A 34 -2.56 11.73 0.76
CA ASN A 34 -2.99 12.34 2.00
C ASN A 34 -1.77 12.59 2.90
N ILE A 35 -1.53 13.84 3.26
CA ILE A 35 -0.46 14.25 4.16
C ILE A 35 -1.07 14.42 5.55
N TYR A 36 -0.58 13.68 6.54
CA TYR A 36 -1.07 13.75 7.91
C TYR A 36 0.06 13.70 8.93
N GLY A 37 0.09 14.64 9.88
CA GLY A 37 1.07 14.68 10.97
C GLY A 37 0.62 15.59 12.10
N HIS A 38 1.07 15.32 13.32
CA HIS A 38 0.84 16.18 14.47
C HIS A 38 1.75 17.40 14.47
N ASP A 39 2.87 17.33 13.77
CA ASP A 39 3.78 18.44 13.55
C ASP A 39 4.24 18.40 12.08
N LYS A 40 3.99 19.48 11.33
CA LYS A 40 4.40 19.59 9.91
C LYS A 40 5.92 19.60 9.72
N ASP A 41 6.66 19.93 10.79
CA ASP A 41 8.11 20.02 10.77
C ASP A 41 8.80 18.68 11.06
N ASN A 42 8.03 17.65 11.44
CA ASN A 42 8.51 16.26 11.56
C ASN A 42 9.15 15.76 10.26
N PRO A 43 10.04 14.75 10.33
CA PRO A 43 10.49 14.02 9.14
C PRO A 43 9.30 13.52 8.33
N VAL A 44 9.39 13.61 7.01
CA VAL A 44 8.35 13.11 6.10
C VAL A 44 8.57 11.62 5.83
N LEU A 45 7.50 10.83 5.95
CA LEU A 45 7.48 9.42 5.63
C LEU A 45 6.50 9.17 4.48
N LEU A 46 7.02 8.78 3.32
CA LEU A 46 6.20 8.35 2.19
C LEU A 46 5.92 6.85 2.30
N TYR A 47 4.63 6.51 2.46
CA TYR A 47 4.17 5.13 2.53
C TYR A 47 3.79 4.62 1.14
N LEU A 48 4.41 3.51 0.73
CA LEU A 48 4.21 2.81 -0.53
C LEU A 48 3.40 1.53 -0.27
N HIS A 49 2.16 1.50 -0.76
CA HIS A 49 1.28 0.34 -0.59
C HIS A 49 1.70 -0.86 -1.45
N GLY A 50 1.16 -2.01 -1.11
CA GLY A 50 1.40 -3.28 -1.80
C GLY A 50 0.57 -3.47 -3.08
N GLY A 51 0.54 -4.70 -3.54
CA GLY A 51 -0.17 -5.13 -4.77
C GLY A 51 0.80 -5.71 -5.80
N PRO A 52 1.15 -4.99 -6.91
CA PRO A 52 0.79 -3.61 -7.26
C PRO A 52 -0.72 -3.35 -7.35
N GLY A 53 -1.12 -2.08 -7.09
CA GLY A 53 -2.50 -1.65 -7.27
C GLY A 53 -3.42 -1.79 -6.04
N SER A 54 -2.94 -2.32 -4.91
CA SER A 54 -3.73 -2.45 -3.67
C SER A 54 -3.68 -1.16 -2.83
N ALA A 55 -4.28 -0.09 -3.34
CA ALA A 55 -4.35 1.19 -2.65
C ALA A 55 -4.93 1.06 -1.24
N THR A 56 -4.40 1.83 -0.29
CA THR A 56 -4.80 1.76 1.13
C THR A 56 -5.55 2.99 1.62
N SER A 57 -5.81 3.98 0.77
CA SER A 57 -6.48 5.23 1.16
C SER A 57 -7.86 5.03 1.83
N HIS A 58 -8.51 3.89 1.59
CA HIS A 58 -9.78 3.54 2.23
C HIS A 58 -9.65 3.18 3.72
N LEU A 59 -8.45 2.86 4.20
CA LEU A 59 -8.17 2.46 5.59
C LEU A 59 -6.86 3.01 6.18
N ASP A 60 -6.10 3.78 5.43
CA ASP A 60 -4.79 4.29 5.80
C ASP A 60 -4.78 5.02 7.16
N TYR A 61 -5.80 5.85 7.42
CA TYR A 61 -5.91 6.62 8.66
C TYR A 61 -5.87 5.75 9.93
N ALA A 62 -6.27 4.47 9.83
CA ALA A 62 -6.35 3.59 10.99
C ALA A 62 -4.98 3.06 11.45
N PHE A 63 -3.99 3.04 10.55
CA PHE A 63 -2.65 2.56 10.89
C PHE A 63 -1.57 3.64 10.79
N THR A 64 -1.61 4.50 9.77
CA THR A 64 -0.59 5.53 9.54
C THR A 64 -0.55 6.59 10.64
N ARG A 65 -1.70 6.92 11.22
CA ARG A 65 -1.78 7.90 12.32
C ARG A 65 -1.03 7.49 13.58
N LYS A 66 -0.75 6.20 13.75
CA LYS A 66 0.07 5.72 14.86
C LYS A 66 1.53 6.16 14.75
N TRP A 67 1.95 6.60 13.56
CA TRP A 67 3.30 7.09 13.30
C TRP A 67 3.38 8.62 13.28
N SER A 68 2.22 9.29 13.32
CA SER A 68 2.13 10.74 13.14
C SER A 68 2.63 11.59 14.31
N ASP A 69 2.99 10.95 15.43
CA ASP A 69 3.69 11.61 16.53
C ASP A 69 5.17 11.87 16.20
N VAL A 70 5.76 11.04 15.31
CA VAL A 70 7.19 11.10 14.97
C VAL A 70 7.44 11.42 13.49
N TYR A 71 6.44 11.26 12.63
CA TYR A 71 6.51 11.53 11.20
C TYR A 71 5.33 12.36 10.73
N THR A 72 5.54 13.20 9.73
CA THR A 72 4.47 13.62 8.83
C THR A 72 4.33 12.56 7.76
N VAL A 73 3.23 11.78 7.83
CA VAL A 73 3.02 10.60 6.98
C VAL A 73 2.28 11.00 5.71
N VAL A 74 2.82 10.60 4.57
CA VAL A 74 2.18 10.72 3.26
C VAL A 74 1.75 9.34 2.79
N THR A 75 0.46 9.14 2.64
CA THR A 75 -0.09 7.96 1.95
C THR A 75 -0.38 8.32 0.51
N TRP A 76 -0.06 7.42 -0.40
CA TRP A 76 -0.15 7.63 -1.83
C TRP A 76 -0.89 6.46 -2.50
N ASP A 77 -2.01 6.74 -3.14
CA ASP A 77 -2.60 5.82 -4.11
C ASP A 77 -1.82 5.93 -5.40
N GLN A 78 -0.97 4.92 -5.68
CA GLN A 78 -0.13 4.88 -6.85
C GLN A 78 -0.96 4.93 -8.15
N ARG A 79 -0.31 5.15 -9.29
CA ARG A 79 -0.95 5.25 -10.60
C ARG A 79 -2.04 4.21 -10.82
N ASN A 80 -3.19 4.68 -11.30
CA ASN A 80 -4.33 3.87 -11.73
C ASN A 80 -4.91 2.91 -10.67
N CYS A 81 -4.79 3.27 -9.39
CA CYS A 81 -5.45 2.52 -8.31
C CYS A 81 -6.09 3.48 -7.29
N GLY A 82 -7.01 2.97 -6.48
CA GLY A 82 -7.72 3.73 -5.46
C GLY A 82 -8.33 5.01 -6.02
N LYS A 83 -8.01 6.14 -5.40
CA LYS A 83 -8.50 7.48 -5.82
C LYS A 83 -7.68 8.08 -6.97
N SER A 84 -6.57 7.45 -7.34
CA SER A 84 -5.79 7.78 -8.54
C SER A 84 -6.29 7.06 -9.79
N TYR A 85 -7.36 6.26 -9.68
CA TYR A 85 -7.92 5.51 -10.80
C TYR A 85 -8.58 6.43 -11.83
N ASP A 86 -8.13 6.34 -13.08
CA ASP A 86 -8.65 7.10 -14.22
C ASP A 86 -9.04 6.16 -15.37
N THR A 87 -10.34 6.03 -15.60
CA THR A 87 -10.89 5.18 -16.68
C THR A 87 -10.54 5.66 -18.09
N SER A 88 -10.09 6.89 -18.25
CA SER A 88 -9.66 7.45 -19.54
C SER A 88 -8.23 7.04 -19.93
N LYS A 89 -7.46 6.53 -18.97
CA LYS A 89 -6.07 6.10 -19.15
C LYS A 89 -6.03 4.58 -19.32
N THR A 90 -5.61 4.16 -20.50
CA THR A 90 -5.51 2.73 -20.88
C THR A 90 -4.07 2.27 -21.09
N ASP A 91 -3.11 3.12 -20.74
CA ASP A 91 -1.69 2.85 -20.94
C ASP A 91 -1.24 1.65 -20.09
N THR A 92 -0.40 0.81 -20.68
CA THR A 92 0.25 -0.27 -19.94
C THR A 92 1.21 0.34 -18.91
N ILE A 93 1.01 0.02 -17.64
CA ILE A 93 1.89 0.46 -16.57
C ILE A 93 3.13 -0.44 -16.57
N THR A 94 4.30 0.17 -16.75
CA THR A 94 5.60 -0.50 -16.71
C THR A 94 6.37 -0.15 -15.45
N ALA A 95 7.42 -0.91 -15.13
CA ALA A 95 8.32 -0.60 -14.03
C ALA A 95 8.95 0.79 -14.19
N ASP A 96 9.35 1.17 -15.41
CA ASP A 96 9.94 2.48 -15.69
C ASP A 96 8.98 3.63 -15.40
N ILE A 97 7.69 3.47 -15.80
CA ILE A 97 6.65 4.45 -15.47
C ILE A 97 6.49 4.58 -13.95
N MET A 98 6.48 3.47 -13.23
CA MET A 98 6.36 3.48 -11.76
C MET A 98 7.58 4.14 -11.12
N MET A 99 8.78 3.86 -11.60
CA MET A 99 10.02 4.50 -11.11
C MET A 99 10.00 6.02 -11.35
N GLN A 100 9.54 6.45 -12.52
CA GLN A 100 9.38 7.88 -12.81
C GLN A 100 8.32 8.53 -11.92
N ASP A 101 7.17 7.86 -11.67
CA ASP A 101 6.15 8.33 -10.74
C ASP A 101 6.71 8.50 -9.32
N GLY A 102 7.48 7.50 -8.86
CA GLY A 102 8.09 7.53 -7.53
C GLY A 102 9.11 8.66 -7.38
N LYS A 103 9.92 8.91 -8.42
CA LYS A 103 10.84 10.02 -8.47
C LYS A 103 10.10 11.37 -8.39
N GLU A 104 9.14 11.60 -9.29
CA GLU A 104 8.40 12.87 -9.34
C GLU A 104 7.57 13.10 -8.06
N MET A 105 6.96 12.05 -7.49
CA MET A 105 6.28 12.14 -6.20
C MET A 105 7.24 12.57 -5.10
N THR A 106 8.43 11.99 -5.08
CA THR A 106 9.45 12.36 -4.09
C THR A 106 9.90 13.81 -4.25
N GLU A 107 10.22 14.24 -5.47
CA GLU A 107 10.61 15.62 -5.77
C GLU A 107 9.49 16.61 -5.40
N TYR A 108 8.23 16.27 -5.70
CA TYR A 108 7.07 17.05 -5.27
C TYR A 108 7.02 17.21 -3.75
N LEU A 109 7.21 16.12 -3.00
CA LEU A 109 7.15 16.15 -1.54
C LEU A 109 8.32 16.91 -0.91
N LEU A 110 9.52 16.80 -1.47
CA LEU A 110 10.70 17.55 -1.03
C LEU A 110 10.44 19.06 -1.13
N ASP A 111 9.92 19.51 -2.29
CA ASP A 111 9.58 20.92 -2.51
C ASP A 111 8.41 21.36 -1.63
N TYR A 112 7.29 20.62 -1.65
CA TYR A 112 6.07 20.98 -0.95
C TYR A 112 6.24 21.05 0.58
N MET A 113 7.02 20.14 1.15
CA MET A 113 7.27 20.05 2.59
C MET A 113 8.56 20.79 3.00
N ASN A 114 9.29 21.40 2.05
CA ASN A 114 10.57 22.08 2.26
C ASN A 114 11.56 21.18 3.03
N LYS A 115 11.80 19.98 2.49
CA LYS A 115 12.71 18.97 3.05
C LYS A 115 13.82 18.65 2.05
N ASP A 116 15.02 18.36 2.56
CA ASP A 116 16.14 17.90 1.73
C ASP A 116 16.04 16.40 1.42
N LYS A 117 15.48 15.62 2.35
CA LYS A 117 15.30 14.19 2.26
C LYS A 117 14.00 13.74 2.93
N ILE A 118 13.51 12.57 2.53
CA ILE A 118 12.37 11.91 3.15
C ILE A 118 12.68 10.45 3.50
N THR A 119 11.91 9.85 4.39
CA THR A 119 11.94 8.42 4.69
C THR A 119 10.95 7.69 3.78
N LEU A 120 11.37 6.56 3.18
CA LEU A 120 10.47 5.64 2.49
C LEU A 120 10.02 4.52 3.41
N MET A 121 8.74 4.15 3.36
CA MET A 121 8.24 2.92 3.95
C MET A 121 7.42 2.14 2.93
N GLY A 122 7.86 0.94 2.60
CA GLY A 122 7.18 0.08 1.63
C GLY A 122 6.63 -1.20 2.25
N HIS A 123 5.43 -1.61 1.83
CA HIS A 123 4.84 -2.89 2.22
C HIS A 123 4.65 -3.78 1.00
N SER A 124 5.05 -5.08 1.09
CA SER A 124 4.88 -6.06 0.01
C SER A 124 5.48 -5.55 -1.31
N TRP A 125 4.72 -5.42 -2.40
CA TRP A 125 5.14 -4.75 -3.64
C TRP A 125 5.80 -3.40 -3.37
N GLY A 126 5.21 -2.58 -2.51
CA GLY A 126 5.78 -1.28 -2.13
C GLY A 126 7.16 -1.38 -1.51
N SER A 127 7.52 -2.51 -0.89
CA SER A 127 8.87 -2.73 -0.36
C SER A 127 9.90 -2.99 -1.45
N LEU A 128 9.54 -3.72 -2.52
CA LEU A 128 10.39 -3.88 -3.70
C LEU A 128 10.54 -2.55 -4.44
N PHE A 129 9.42 -1.85 -4.65
CA PHE A 129 9.40 -0.56 -5.31
C PHE A 129 10.24 0.49 -4.55
N GLY A 130 10.06 0.60 -3.23
CA GLY A 130 10.81 1.53 -2.39
C GLY A 130 12.31 1.21 -2.33
N ALA A 131 12.68 -0.08 -2.32
CA ALA A 131 14.10 -0.47 -2.39
C ALA A 131 14.75 -0.03 -3.71
N ASN A 132 14.05 -0.18 -4.84
CA ASN A 132 14.55 0.28 -6.13
C ASN A 132 14.66 1.81 -6.20
N LEU A 133 13.66 2.56 -5.67
CA LEU A 133 13.75 4.01 -5.57
C LEU A 133 14.95 4.46 -4.72
N ALA A 134 15.16 3.82 -3.57
CA ALA A 134 16.28 4.15 -2.68
C ALA A 134 17.65 3.82 -3.30
N LEU A 135 17.71 2.82 -4.16
CA LEU A 135 18.93 2.47 -4.91
C LEU A 135 19.21 3.41 -6.07
N GLU A 136 18.15 3.80 -6.81
CA GLU A 136 18.25 4.65 -7.99
C GLU A 136 18.49 6.12 -7.63
N TYR A 137 17.85 6.61 -6.54
CA TYR A 137 17.85 8.03 -6.11
C TYR A 137 18.23 8.17 -4.62
N PRO A 138 19.42 7.69 -4.19
CA PRO A 138 19.81 7.68 -2.77
C PRO A 138 19.93 9.08 -2.14
N GLU A 139 20.06 10.11 -2.98
CA GLU A 139 20.13 11.51 -2.54
C GLU A 139 18.81 12.01 -1.95
N TYR A 140 17.68 11.43 -2.30
CA TYR A 140 16.35 11.87 -1.84
C TYR A 140 15.92 11.25 -0.50
N TYR A 141 16.62 10.20 -0.05
CA TYR A 141 16.16 9.42 1.09
C TYR A 141 17.18 9.39 2.22
N ASP A 142 16.69 9.54 3.46
CA ASP A 142 17.48 9.36 4.67
C ASP A 142 17.37 7.94 5.23
N ALA A 143 16.25 7.26 5.00
CA ALA A 143 16.02 5.88 5.39
C ALA A 143 15.01 5.17 4.48
N PHE A 144 15.10 3.84 4.44
CA PHE A 144 14.10 2.96 3.86
C PHE A 144 13.67 1.90 4.88
N ILE A 145 12.35 1.72 5.03
CA ILE A 145 11.73 0.75 5.92
C ILE A 145 10.92 -0.24 5.07
N GLY A 146 11.39 -1.48 4.98
CA GLY A 146 10.67 -2.55 4.28
C GLY A 146 9.82 -3.39 5.24
N THR A 147 8.55 -3.61 4.90
CA THR A 147 7.65 -4.52 5.63
C THR A 147 7.05 -5.53 4.68
N GLY A 148 6.95 -6.80 5.11
CA GLY A 148 6.62 -7.87 4.17
C GLY A 148 7.57 -7.86 2.96
N GLN A 149 8.86 -7.60 3.24
CA GLN A 149 9.90 -7.38 2.23
C GLN A 149 10.15 -8.65 1.42
N PHE A 150 10.14 -8.50 0.09
CA PHE A 150 10.74 -9.49 -0.80
C PHE A 150 11.72 -8.79 -1.76
N ILE A 151 12.74 -9.53 -2.18
CA ILE A 151 13.84 -9.01 -3.02
C ILE A 151 13.78 -9.70 -4.39
N ASP A 152 13.64 -11.02 -4.40
CA ASP A 152 13.52 -11.84 -5.59
C ASP A 152 12.15 -12.53 -5.60
N TYR A 153 11.31 -12.12 -6.55
CA TYR A 153 9.94 -12.66 -6.66
C TYR A 153 9.96 -14.17 -6.97
N THR A 154 10.82 -14.59 -7.90
CA THR A 154 10.87 -15.98 -8.36
C THR A 154 11.34 -16.90 -7.24
N GLU A 155 12.43 -16.53 -6.55
CA GLU A 155 12.94 -17.31 -5.42
C GLU A 155 11.93 -17.33 -4.26
N ASN A 156 11.26 -16.21 -3.99
CA ASN A 156 10.22 -16.15 -2.95
C ASN A 156 9.05 -17.09 -3.24
N GLU A 157 8.52 -17.07 -4.47
CA GLU A 157 7.40 -17.94 -4.86
C GLU A 157 7.80 -19.41 -4.82
N GLN A 158 9.00 -19.76 -5.28
CA GLN A 158 9.51 -21.12 -5.19
C GLN A 158 9.60 -21.61 -3.74
N ARG A 159 10.20 -20.83 -2.86
CA ARG A 159 10.34 -21.17 -1.43
C ARG A 159 8.99 -21.30 -0.74
N LEU A 160 8.05 -20.40 -1.06
CA LEU A 160 6.70 -20.46 -0.51
C LEU A 160 5.95 -21.70 -1.01
N TYR A 161 6.08 -22.05 -2.28
CA TYR A 161 5.50 -23.26 -2.86
C TYR A 161 6.04 -24.53 -2.18
N GLU A 162 7.36 -24.62 -1.98
CA GLU A 162 8.01 -25.75 -1.28
C GLU A 162 7.54 -25.84 0.20
N ALA A 163 7.33 -24.71 0.86
CA ALA A 163 6.76 -24.69 2.21
C ALA A 163 5.30 -25.15 2.21
N ALA A 164 4.49 -24.68 1.24
CA ALA A 164 3.10 -25.08 1.09
C ALA A 164 2.94 -26.56 0.79
N GLN A 165 3.84 -27.16 0.02
CA GLN A 165 3.88 -28.63 -0.19
C GLN A 165 4.04 -29.38 1.13
N LYS A 166 4.95 -28.94 2.00
CA LYS A 166 5.16 -29.55 3.32
C LYS A 166 3.96 -29.38 4.22
N TRP A 167 3.36 -28.19 4.25
CA TRP A 167 2.17 -27.92 5.06
C TRP A 167 0.98 -28.78 4.63
N SER A 168 0.86 -29.07 3.33
CA SER A 168 -0.25 -29.86 2.76
C SER A 168 -0.03 -31.37 2.87
N GLU A 169 1.05 -31.84 3.48
CA GLU A 169 1.26 -33.28 3.70
C GLU A 169 0.13 -33.87 4.57
N GLY A 170 -0.60 -34.83 4.00
CA GLY A 170 -1.76 -35.47 4.69
C GLY A 170 -3.07 -34.70 4.61
N ASP A 171 -3.10 -33.53 4.00
CA ASP A 171 -4.29 -32.69 3.82
C ASP A 171 -4.70 -32.63 2.34
N GLU A 172 -5.78 -33.37 1.98
CA GLU A 172 -6.23 -33.46 0.59
C GLU A 172 -6.74 -32.12 0.03
N GLU A 173 -7.42 -31.31 0.86
CA GLU A 173 -7.90 -29.98 0.44
C GLU A 173 -6.72 -29.01 0.21
N GLY A 174 -5.70 -29.06 1.07
CA GLY A 174 -4.46 -28.30 0.86
C GLY A 174 -3.75 -28.70 -0.44
N LYS A 175 -3.73 -29.99 -0.79
CA LYS A 175 -3.17 -30.47 -2.07
C LYS A 175 -4.00 -30.02 -3.28
N GLU A 176 -5.33 -29.98 -3.17
CA GLU A 176 -6.21 -29.46 -4.23
C GLU A 176 -5.97 -27.96 -4.48
N LEU A 177 -5.77 -27.17 -3.44
CA LEU A 177 -5.39 -25.77 -3.57
C LEU A 177 -4.01 -25.63 -4.20
N LEU A 178 -3.04 -26.41 -3.73
CA LEU A 178 -1.67 -26.39 -4.27
C LEU A 178 -1.61 -26.73 -5.76
N ALA A 179 -2.50 -27.61 -6.24
CA ALA A 179 -2.59 -27.98 -7.66
C ALA A 179 -3.03 -26.81 -8.57
N LYS A 180 -3.63 -25.76 -8.02
CA LYS A 180 -4.05 -24.55 -8.75
C LYS A 180 -2.95 -23.50 -8.87
N TRP A 181 -1.85 -23.68 -8.16
CA TRP A 181 -0.75 -22.74 -8.06
C TRP A 181 0.56 -23.38 -8.57
N SER A 182 1.53 -22.59 -8.97
CA SER A 182 2.79 -23.05 -9.53
C SER A 182 3.99 -22.45 -8.75
N PRO A 183 5.13 -23.14 -8.68
CA PRO A 183 6.34 -22.61 -8.04
C PRO A 183 6.93 -21.38 -8.76
N ASN A 184 6.47 -21.11 -10.00
CA ASN A 184 6.90 -19.93 -10.76
C ASN A 184 6.08 -18.67 -10.42
N GLY A 185 5.07 -18.80 -9.56
CA GLY A 185 4.21 -17.73 -9.11
C GLY A 185 2.73 -17.92 -9.45
N ALA A 186 1.91 -17.04 -8.91
CA ALA A 186 0.47 -17.00 -9.15
C ALA A 186 0.17 -16.05 -10.31
N ASP A 187 0.13 -16.60 -11.53
CA ASP A 187 -0.07 -15.87 -12.78
C ASP A 187 -1.53 -15.66 -13.18
N THR A 188 -2.45 -16.26 -12.43
CA THR A 188 -3.91 -16.12 -12.59
C THR A 188 -4.57 -15.72 -11.28
N VAL A 189 -5.78 -15.16 -11.36
CA VAL A 189 -6.58 -14.83 -10.17
C VAL A 189 -6.86 -16.08 -9.33
N ASP A 190 -7.19 -17.19 -9.96
CA ASP A 190 -7.46 -18.47 -9.28
C ASP A 190 -6.23 -19.01 -8.56
N ALA A 191 -5.04 -18.91 -9.18
CA ALA A 191 -3.78 -19.30 -8.57
C ALA A 191 -3.45 -18.38 -7.37
N LEU A 192 -3.66 -17.07 -7.50
CA LEU A 192 -3.44 -16.09 -6.41
C LEU A 192 -4.40 -16.37 -5.24
N MET A 193 -5.66 -16.66 -5.50
CA MET A 193 -6.63 -17.01 -4.47
C MET A 193 -6.27 -18.32 -3.76
N ALA A 194 -5.91 -19.36 -4.52
CA ALA A 194 -5.48 -20.63 -3.94
C ALA A 194 -4.20 -20.49 -3.09
N ARG A 195 -3.24 -19.69 -3.55
CA ARG A 195 -2.03 -19.35 -2.79
C ARG A 195 -2.37 -18.67 -1.46
N ASN A 196 -3.24 -17.66 -1.46
CA ASN A 196 -3.63 -16.95 -0.26
C ASN A 196 -4.41 -17.86 0.70
N GLU A 197 -5.32 -18.70 0.18
CA GLU A 197 -6.10 -19.64 0.98
C GLU A 197 -5.22 -20.70 1.66
N ILE A 198 -4.18 -21.20 0.98
CA ILE A 198 -3.18 -22.08 1.59
C ILE A 198 -2.47 -21.35 2.77
N MET A 199 -2.05 -20.12 2.56
CA MET A 199 -1.39 -19.35 3.61
C MET A 199 -2.31 -19.14 4.82
N ASP A 200 -3.56 -18.76 4.60
CA ASP A 200 -4.55 -18.59 5.66
C ASP A 200 -4.83 -19.92 6.40
N ARG A 201 -5.00 -21.02 5.66
CA ARG A 201 -5.27 -22.36 6.21
C ARG A 201 -4.21 -22.84 7.18
N TYR A 202 -2.94 -22.53 6.92
CA TYR A 202 -1.82 -22.95 7.78
C TYR A 202 -1.30 -21.85 8.72
N GLY A 203 -2.07 -20.76 8.90
CA GLY A 203 -1.78 -19.72 9.88
C GLY A 203 -0.73 -18.69 9.44
N TYR A 204 -0.47 -18.60 8.13
CA TYR A 204 0.43 -17.62 7.52
C TYR A 204 -0.31 -16.52 6.73
N GLY A 205 -1.60 -16.38 6.99
CA GLY A 205 -2.43 -15.34 6.38
C GLY A 205 -2.05 -13.93 6.77
N MET A 206 -2.64 -12.96 6.08
CA MET A 206 -2.33 -11.53 6.26
C MET A 206 -2.71 -10.99 7.62
N MET A 207 -3.69 -11.59 8.30
CA MET A 207 -4.20 -11.14 9.60
C MET A 207 -3.76 -12.09 10.70
N LYS A 208 -3.23 -11.51 11.79
CA LYS A 208 -2.90 -12.27 12.98
C LYS A 208 -4.20 -12.69 13.70
N ASP A 209 -4.30 -13.93 14.11
CA ASP A 209 -5.42 -14.43 14.90
C ASP A 209 -5.68 -13.57 16.14
N GLY A 210 -6.95 -13.26 16.39
CA GLY A 210 -7.37 -12.43 17.52
C GLY A 210 -7.25 -10.91 17.30
N THR A 211 -7.00 -10.44 16.08
CA THR A 211 -7.13 -9.02 15.77
C THR A 211 -8.61 -8.67 15.52
N ASP A 212 -9.20 -7.89 16.44
CA ASP A 212 -10.56 -7.32 16.31
C ASP A 212 -10.63 -6.18 15.25
N TYR A 213 -9.93 -6.37 14.12
CA TYR A 213 -9.92 -5.36 13.08
C TYR A 213 -11.07 -5.57 12.12
N ASN A 214 -12.08 -4.68 12.19
CA ASN A 214 -13.20 -4.73 11.28
C ASN A 214 -12.99 -3.75 10.10
N ILE A 215 -12.58 -4.28 8.96
CA ILE A 215 -12.30 -3.51 7.75
C ILE A 215 -13.51 -2.69 7.28
N TYR A 216 -14.71 -3.20 7.41
CA TYR A 216 -15.94 -2.51 6.97
C TYR A 216 -16.22 -1.27 7.81
N THR A 217 -16.08 -1.37 9.14
CA THR A 217 -16.24 -0.20 10.01
C THR A 217 -15.14 0.82 9.75
N THR A 218 -13.91 0.39 9.52
CA THR A 218 -12.80 1.28 9.16
C THR A 218 -13.10 2.06 7.89
N ILE A 219 -13.53 1.42 6.82
CA ILE A 219 -13.91 2.09 5.56
C ILE A 219 -15.05 3.08 5.80
N LEU A 220 -16.07 2.69 6.57
CA LEU A 220 -17.23 3.56 6.85
C LEU A 220 -16.88 4.84 7.63
N PHE A 221 -15.88 4.77 8.52
CA PHE A 221 -15.39 5.90 9.30
C PHE A 221 -14.24 6.67 8.65
N ASN A 222 -13.82 6.29 7.43
CA ASN A 222 -12.80 7.02 6.70
C ASN A 222 -13.26 8.43 6.35
N PRO A 223 -12.47 9.48 6.66
CA PRO A 223 -12.87 10.87 6.41
C PRO A 223 -12.85 11.25 4.93
N ASN A 224 -11.97 10.64 4.14
CA ASN A 224 -11.64 11.04 2.78
C ASN A 224 -12.21 10.11 1.70
N TYR A 225 -12.66 8.89 2.07
CA TYR A 225 -13.15 7.89 1.12
C TYR A 225 -14.65 7.95 0.92
N THR A 226 -15.14 7.91 -0.31
CA THR A 226 -16.57 7.95 -0.64
C THR A 226 -17.06 6.57 -1.08
N ILE A 227 -18.40 6.36 -1.06
CA ILE A 227 -18.99 5.14 -1.62
C ILE A 227 -18.65 5.00 -3.11
N LYS A 228 -18.53 6.12 -3.84
CA LYS A 228 -18.12 6.14 -5.24
C LYS A 228 -16.67 5.64 -5.40
N ASP A 229 -15.78 6.06 -4.53
CA ASP A 229 -14.39 5.60 -4.52
C ASP A 229 -14.30 4.10 -4.23
N PHE A 230 -15.15 3.58 -3.31
CA PHE A 230 -15.24 2.16 -3.01
C PHE A 230 -15.73 1.33 -4.22
N ILE A 231 -16.73 1.83 -4.96
CA ILE A 231 -17.21 1.17 -6.20
C ILE A 231 -16.08 1.14 -7.25
N GLY A 232 -15.26 2.19 -7.34
CA GLY A 232 -14.09 2.25 -8.21
C GLY A 232 -12.98 1.26 -7.82
N TYR A 233 -12.85 0.96 -6.52
CA TYR A 233 -11.88 -0.01 -6.00
C TYR A 233 -12.24 -1.47 -6.31
N VAL A 234 -13.54 -1.79 -6.40
CA VAL A 234 -14.04 -3.17 -6.62
C VAL A 234 -14.16 -3.51 -8.11
N LYS A 235 -14.02 -2.54 -9.01
CA LYS A 235 -14.06 -2.74 -10.47
C LYS A 235 -12.68 -3.03 -11.03
#